data_a9edd9ea8a4894e2283faf1f060aa48e
#
_entry.id   a9edd9ea8a4894e2283faf1f060aa48e
#
_cell.length_a   1.000
_cell.length_b   1.000
_cell.length_c   1.000
_cell.angle_alpha   90.00
_cell.angle_beta   90.00
_cell.angle_gamma   90.00
#
_symmetry.space_group_name_H-M   'P 1'
#
loop_
_entity.id
_entity.type
_entity.pdbx_description
1 polymer ?
#
loop_
_entity_poly.entity_id
_entity_poly.type
_entity_poly.pdbx_seq_one_letter_code
_entity_poly.pdbx_strand_id
1 'polypeptide(L)'
;MRISVIIPAYNAADTIGACLESVVDGAHEVIVVDDGSTDGTADAVREAFPEVIVLQQSNQGVSAARNAGMDAATGDYFAFVDADDRLFPVALREASAFAEETGPDLLVLRILSDREEHYPWEGRFRPDRDYDKKDIVEEGYLRGSVCGCLFKRDYIRRQALRFPEGISMAEDTLFFNAAVAGEGRIRFRDIRFYHVIERPGSASRSYDEAFFRRLSAALFRAPEMIPDEALCTQVRLSIILSITSHALEQHRSPGWARETTGLDQALPLPVRGLKKGRTMVRLLNASYPLLYRLVQLKKTLTTRG
;
A
#
# COMPACT_ATOMS: atom_id res chain seq x y z
N MET A 1 -0.30 3.10 24.67
CA MET A 1 0.54 2.72 23.52
C MET A 1 0.93 3.95 22.70
N ARG A 2 2.17 4.02 22.17
CA ARG A 2 2.71 5.17 21.44
C ARG A 2 2.69 4.89 19.94
N ILE A 3 2.03 5.75 19.16
CA ILE A 3 1.97 5.64 17.69
C ILE A 3 2.75 6.81 17.09
N SER A 4 3.78 6.52 16.27
CA SER A 4 4.44 7.50 15.41
C SER A 4 3.69 7.59 14.10
N VAL A 5 3.19 8.77 13.76
CA VAL A 5 2.58 9.05 12.45
C VAL A 5 3.66 9.57 11.51
N ILE A 6 3.86 8.90 10.38
CA ILE A 6 4.87 9.22 9.38
C ILE A 6 4.17 9.74 8.13
N ILE A 7 4.51 10.97 7.73
CA ILE A 7 3.89 11.67 6.60
C ILE A 7 4.97 12.02 5.59
N PRO A 8 5.10 11.24 4.48
CA PRO A 8 5.94 11.67 3.36
C PRO A 8 5.28 12.85 2.65
N ALA A 9 6.02 13.91 2.37
CA ALA A 9 5.51 15.10 1.72
C ALA A 9 6.41 15.54 0.56
N TYR A 10 5.80 15.88 -0.57
CA TYR A 10 6.47 16.50 -1.71
C TYR A 10 5.51 17.45 -2.41
N ASN A 11 5.80 18.74 -2.39
CA ASN A 11 4.95 19.82 -2.92
C ASN A 11 3.49 19.70 -2.41
N ALA A 12 3.34 19.70 -1.08
CA ALA A 12 2.07 19.47 -0.39
C ALA A 12 1.59 20.68 0.43
N ALA A 13 2.10 21.90 0.18
CA ALA A 13 1.79 23.09 0.97
C ALA A 13 0.28 23.36 1.11
N ASP A 14 -0.51 23.10 0.05
CA ASP A 14 -1.96 23.31 0.05
C ASP A 14 -2.75 22.25 0.85
N THR A 15 -2.12 21.13 1.23
CA THR A 15 -2.85 19.95 1.75
C THR A 15 -2.39 19.52 3.13
N ILE A 16 -1.09 19.69 3.40
CA ILE A 16 -0.43 19.17 4.60
C ILE A 16 -1.05 19.69 5.90
N GLY A 17 -1.54 20.93 5.91
CA GLY A 17 -2.17 21.52 7.11
C GLY A 17 -3.37 20.72 7.58
N ALA A 18 -4.29 20.39 6.68
CA ALA A 18 -5.49 19.61 7.01
C ALA A 18 -5.19 18.14 7.34
N CYS A 19 -4.11 17.58 6.79
CA CYS A 19 -3.60 16.27 7.19
C CYS A 19 -3.12 16.33 8.64
N LEU A 20 -2.28 17.31 9.00
CA LEU A 20 -1.72 17.48 10.34
C LEU A 20 -2.79 17.73 11.40
N GLU A 21 -3.76 18.60 11.14
CA GLU A 21 -4.92 18.81 12.03
C GLU A 21 -5.63 17.51 12.40
N SER A 22 -5.63 16.52 11.51
CA SER A 22 -6.31 15.23 11.74
C SER A 22 -5.51 14.23 12.59
N VAL A 23 -4.21 14.47 12.83
CA VAL A 23 -3.31 13.50 13.46
C VAL A 23 -2.63 13.99 14.74
N VAL A 24 -2.37 15.28 14.89
CA VAL A 24 -1.54 15.82 15.99
C VAL A 24 -2.10 15.51 17.38
N ASP A 25 -3.40 15.58 17.58
CA ASP A 25 -4.05 15.35 18.88
C ASP A 25 -4.07 13.88 19.34
N GLY A 26 -3.79 12.93 18.46
CA GLY A 26 -3.89 11.50 18.77
C GLY A 26 -2.57 10.75 18.66
N ALA A 27 -1.57 11.33 18.03
CA ALA A 27 -0.26 10.74 17.84
C ALA A 27 0.64 10.91 19.07
N HIS A 28 1.57 9.98 19.30
CA HIS A 28 2.68 10.17 20.22
C HIS A 28 3.69 11.19 19.66
N GLU A 29 3.94 11.11 18.38
CA GLU A 29 4.73 12.04 17.59
C GLU A 29 4.26 12.02 16.14
N VAL A 30 4.43 13.14 15.46
CA VAL A 30 4.19 13.26 14.02
C VAL A 30 5.51 13.62 13.34
N ILE A 31 5.88 12.86 12.32
CA ILE A 31 7.12 13.04 11.57
C ILE A 31 6.74 13.31 10.11
N VAL A 32 6.92 14.53 9.67
CA VAL A 32 6.82 14.92 8.26
C VAL A 32 8.20 14.77 7.64
N VAL A 33 8.28 14.00 6.56
CA VAL A 33 9.51 13.90 5.77
C VAL A 33 9.29 14.63 4.45
N ASP A 34 9.84 15.82 4.35
CA ASP A 34 9.82 16.65 3.15
C ASP A 34 10.87 16.16 2.15
N ASP A 35 10.41 15.54 1.08
CA ASP A 35 11.23 14.92 0.04
C ASP A 35 11.66 15.95 -1.04
N GLY A 36 12.17 17.10 -0.58
CA GLY A 36 12.72 18.14 -1.44
C GLY A 36 11.67 19.03 -2.11
N SER A 37 10.63 19.44 -1.38
CA SER A 37 9.61 20.36 -1.87
C SER A 37 10.19 21.74 -2.24
N THR A 38 9.55 22.36 -3.24
CA THR A 38 9.91 23.70 -3.72
C THR A 38 8.79 24.73 -3.51
N ASP A 39 7.66 24.32 -2.93
CA ASP A 39 6.45 25.10 -2.74
C ASP A 39 6.32 25.70 -1.32
N GLY A 40 7.32 25.53 -0.45
CA GLY A 40 7.29 26.00 0.93
C GLY A 40 6.64 25.01 1.92
N THR A 41 6.36 23.76 1.52
CA THR A 41 5.74 22.74 2.40
C THR A 41 6.39 22.65 3.79
N ALA A 42 7.72 22.51 3.87
CA ALA A 42 8.42 22.34 5.15
C ALA A 42 8.32 23.57 6.06
N ASP A 43 8.37 24.77 5.50
CA ASP A 43 8.28 26.02 6.24
C ASP A 43 6.86 26.24 6.76
N ALA A 44 5.85 25.95 5.96
CA ALA A 44 4.44 25.98 6.38
C ALA A 44 4.17 25.04 7.57
N VAL A 45 4.75 23.84 7.56
CA VAL A 45 4.62 22.89 8.68
C VAL A 45 5.28 23.43 9.93
N ARG A 46 6.53 23.93 9.87
CA ARG A 46 7.25 24.46 11.04
C ARG A 46 6.57 25.67 11.67
N GLU A 47 5.94 26.52 10.83
CA GLU A 47 5.25 27.73 11.30
C GLU A 47 3.92 27.37 11.98
N ALA A 48 3.13 26.47 11.39
CA ALA A 48 1.78 26.17 11.88
C ALA A 48 1.75 25.07 12.94
N PHE A 49 2.72 24.14 12.95
CA PHE A 49 2.76 22.97 13.83
C PHE A 49 4.16 22.77 14.42
N PRO A 50 4.57 23.62 15.38
CA PRO A 50 5.93 23.60 15.96
C PRO A 50 6.27 22.31 16.72
N GLU A 51 5.28 21.52 17.12
CA GLU A 51 5.43 20.20 17.75
C GLU A 51 5.76 19.07 16.75
N VAL A 52 5.57 19.30 15.45
CA VAL A 52 5.81 18.29 14.41
C VAL A 52 7.30 18.22 14.09
N ILE A 53 7.82 17.01 14.02
CA ILE A 53 9.20 16.75 13.61
C ILE A 53 9.26 16.85 12.08
N VAL A 54 10.01 17.79 11.55
CA VAL A 54 10.21 17.99 10.11
C VAL A 54 11.62 17.55 9.72
N LEU A 55 11.69 16.46 8.96
CA LEU A 55 12.91 16.00 8.29
C LEU A 55 12.90 16.50 6.84
N GLN A 56 14.04 16.94 6.33
CA GLN A 56 14.18 17.32 4.92
C GLN A 56 15.27 16.51 4.25
N GLN A 57 15.00 16.07 3.02
CA GLN A 57 15.96 15.38 2.17
C GLN A 57 15.87 15.89 0.73
N SER A 58 16.87 15.59 -0.10
CA SER A 58 16.74 15.74 -1.55
C SER A 58 15.70 14.75 -2.07
N ASN A 59 14.98 15.09 -3.15
CA ASN A 59 13.95 14.21 -3.69
C ASN A 59 14.53 12.83 -4.08
N GLN A 60 14.12 11.80 -3.33
CA GLN A 60 14.50 10.39 -3.50
C GLN A 60 13.27 9.47 -3.62
N GLY A 61 12.09 10.06 -3.59
CA GLY A 61 10.80 9.36 -3.71
C GLY A 61 10.19 8.92 -2.38
N VAL A 62 8.89 8.61 -2.44
CA VAL A 62 8.05 8.30 -1.28
C VAL A 62 8.60 7.16 -0.41
N SER A 63 9.21 6.14 -1.03
CA SER A 63 9.83 5.02 -0.31
C SER A 63 10.97 5.48 0.60
N ALA A 64 11.87 6.33 0.09
CA ALA A 64 12.98 6.89 0.86
C ALA A 64 12.46 7.77 2.00
N ALA A 65 11.46 8.61 1.75
CA ALA A 65 10.82 9.44 2.75
C ALA A 65 10.18 8.62 3.88
N ARG A 66 9.41 7.56 3.54
CA ARG A 66 8.83 6.67 4.55
C ARG A 66 9.91 5.93 5.34
N ASN A 67 11.00 5.50 4.70
CA ASN A 67 12.12 4.86 5.36
C ASN A 67 12.82 5.81 6.35
N ALA A 68 13.08 7.06 5.97
CA ALA A 68 13.65 8.08 6.85
C ALA A 68 12.74 8.35 8.06
N GLY A 69 11.43 8.43 7.85
CA GLY A 69 10.45 8.54 8.93
C GLY A 69 10.47 7.36 9.89
N MET A 70 10.56 6.12 9.39
CA MET A 70 10.68 4.92 10.22
C MET A 70 11.96 4.90 11.05
N ASP A 71 13.05 5.44 10.53
CA ASP A 71 14.34 5.53 11.25
C ASP A 71 14.28 6.51 12.41
N ALA A 72 13.60 7.64 12.22
CA ALA A 72 13.43 8.68 13.23
C ALA A 72 12.39 8.32 14.31
N ALA A 73 11.44 7.46 13.98
CA ALA A 73 10.30 7.16 14.84
C ALA A 73 10.68 6.41 16.13
N THR A 74 10.10 6.86 17.26
CA THR A 74 10.32 6.33 18.61
C THR A 74 9.13 5.59 19.20
N GLY A 75 7.94 5.72 18.60
CA GLY A 75 6.71 5.05 19.02
C GLY A 75 6.79 3.53 18.94
N ASP A 76 5.82 2.88 19.50
CA ASP A 76 5.72 1.40 19.52
C ASP A 76 5.17 0.86 18.20
N TYR A 77 4.40 1.70 17.48
CA TYR A 77 3.82 1.41 16.18
C TYR A 77 4.04 2.57 15.20
N PHE A 78 4.09 2.22 13.91
CA PHE A 78 4.05 3.17 12.80
C PHE A 78 2.64 3.24 12.20
N ALA A 79 2.19 4.45 11.88
CA ALA A 79 1.07 4.72 10.99
C ALA A 79 1.58 5.59 9.83
N PHE A 80 1.26 5.23 8.59
CA PHE A 80 1.61 6.04 7.42
C PHE A 80 0.37 6.81 6.96
N VAL A 81 0.55 8.12 6.72
CA VAL A 81 -0.51 9.00 6.22
C VAL A 81 0.07 9.83 5.08
N ASP A 82 -0.59 9.82 3.93
CA ASP A 82 -0.19 10.65 2.80
C ASP A 82 -0.56 12.11 3.06
N ALA A 83 0.28 13.05 2.63
CA ALA A 83 0.17 14.48 2.96
C ALA A 83 -1.10 15.17 2.43
N ASP A 84 -1.86 14.48 1.58
CA ASP A 84 -3.12 14.94 1.00
C ASP A 84 -4.37 14.23 1.54
N ASP A 85 -4.19 13.26 2.46
CA ASP A 85 -5.26 12.51 3.10
C ASP A 85 -5.43 12.89 4.59
N ARG A 86 -6.35 12.24 5.29
CA ARG A 86 -6.66 12.50 6.70
C ARG A 86 -6.93 11.23 7.48
N LEU A 87 -6.84 11.32 8.81
CA LEU A 87 -7.43 10.33 9.70
C LEU A 87 -8.82 10.77 10.16
N PHE A 88 -9.68 9.81 10.46
CA PHE A 88 -10.95 10.12 11.11
C PHE A 88 -10.74 10.59 12.55
N PRO A 89 -11.61 11.46 13.08
CA PRO A 89 -11.55 11.85 14.48
C PRO A 89 -11.51 10.63 15.41
N VAL A 90 -10.70 10.70 16.46
CA VAL A 90 -10.47 9.66 17.49
C VAL A 90 -9.86 8.34 16.99
N ALA A 91 -9.62 8.19 15.67
CA ALA A 91 -9.14 6.95 15.06
C ALA A 91 -7.83 6.43 15.68
N LEU A 92 -6.85 7.32 15.89
CA LEU A 92 -5.57 6.97 16.53
C LEU A 92 -5.78 6.49 17.97
N ARG A 93 -6.68 7.10 18.73
CA ARG A 93 -6.98 6.73 20.11
C ARG A 93 -7.63 5.35 20.19
N GLU A 94 -8.63 5.10 19.33
CA GLU A 94 -9.30 3.80 19.27
C GLU A 94 -8.35 2.68 18.81
N ALA A 95 -7.53 2.95 17.79
CA ALA A 95 -6.54 2.01 17.30
C ALA A 95 -5.43 1.74 18.35
N SER A 96 -4.98 2.78 19.06
CA SER A 96 -4.02 2.66 20.16
C SER A 96 -4.55 1.77 21.28
N ALA A 97 -5.78 2.00 21.74
CA ALA A 97 -6.41 1.22 22.80
C ALA A 97 -6.54 -0.27 22.40
N PHE A 98 -7.02 -0.54 21.18
CA PHE A 98 -7.14 -1.91 20.70
C PHE A 98 -5.79 -2.60 20.53
N ALA A 99 -4.79 -1.89 20.01
CA ALA A 99 -3.46 -2.45 19.85
C ALA A 99 -2.74 -2.66 21.21
N GLU A 100 -3.03 -1.83 22.24
CA GLU A 100 -2.54 -2.02 23.59
C GLU A 100 -3.12 -3.28 24.24
N GLU A 101 -4.42 -3.52 24.06
CA GLU A 101 -5.11 -4.71 24.57
C GLU A 101 -4.62 -6.01 23.91
N THR A 102 -4.41 -5.98 22.58
CA THR A 102 -4.24 -7.20 21.78
C THR A 102 -2.80 -7.44 21.31
N GLY A 103 -1.98 -6.41 21.21
CA GLY A 103 -0.55 -6.47 20.85
C GLY A 103 -0.23 -7.07 19.48
N PRO A 104 -0.98 -6.82 18.40
CA PRO A 104 -0.70 -7.41 17.09
C PRO A 104 0.62 -6.89 16.51
N ASP A 105 1.24 -7.65 15.62
CA ASP A 105 2.40 -7.15 14.87
C ASP A 105 1.97 -6.30 13.66
N LEU A 106 0.78 -6.58 13.13
CA LEU A 106 0.11 -5.81 12.09
C LEU A 106 -1.38 -5.67 12.42
N LEU A 107 -1.87 -4.43 12.55
CA LEU A 107 -3.29 -4.13 12.71
C LEU A 107 -3.83 -3.50 11.44
N VAL A 108 -4.84 -4.12 10.84
CA VAL A 108 -5.50 -3.66 9.61
C VAL A 108 -6.82 -3.01 9.96
N LEU A 109 -7.00 -1.77 9.52
CA LEU A 109 -8.12 -0.89 9.81
C LEU A 109 -8.84 -0.46 8.52
N ARG A 110 -9.96 0.23 8.66
CA ARG A 110 -10.75 0.69 7.50
C ARG A 110 -10.13 1.90 6.83
N ILE A 111 -10.19 1.86 5.50
CA ILE A 111 -9.98 3.02 4.63
C ILE A 111 -11.33 3.38 4.03
N LEU A 112 -11.67 4.66 4.03
CA LEU A 112 -12.85 5.20 3.35
C LEU A 112 -12.40 6.27 2.35
N SER A 113 -13.18 6.45 1.30
CA SER A 113 -13.01 7.58 0.36
C SER A 113 -14.31 8.38 0.31
N ASP A 114 -14.25 9.56 -0.31
CA ASP A 114 -15.44 10.42 -0.50
C ASP A 114 -16.54 9.76 -1.35
N ARG A 115 -16.23 8.70 -2.11
CA ARG A 115 -17.15 8.01 -3.01
C ARG A 115 -17.59 6.64 -2.55
N GLU A 116 -16.75 5.93 -1.83
CA GLU A 116 -16.99 4.52 -1.49
C GLU A 116 -16.43 4.16 -0.12
N GLU A 117 -17.21 3.39 0.64
CA GLU A 117 -16.69 2.67 1.79
C GLU A 117 -15.91 1.45 1.31
N HIS A 118 -14.58 1.53 1.29
CA HIS A 118 -13.74 0.38 0.96
C HIS A 118 -13.56 -0.53 2.18
N TYR A 119 -14.24 -1.69 2.14
CA TYR A 119 -14.07 -2.79 3.08
C TYR A 119 -13.38 -3.98 2.40
N PRO A 120 -12.10 -3.92 2.07
CA PRO A 120 -11.47 -4.97 1.30
C PRO A 120 -11.41 -6.32 2.03
N TRP A 121 -11.70 -6.33 3.34
CA TRP A 121 -11.67 -7.53 4.17
C TRP A 121 -13.04 -7.94 4.74
N GLU A 122 -14.10 -7.18 4.52
CA GLU A 122 -15.44 -7.48 5.04
C GLU A 122 -15.92 -8.89 4.64
N GLY A 123 -16.42 -9.63 5.62
CA GLY A 123 -16.87 -11.01 5.44
C GLY A 123 -15.76 -12.06 5.27
N ARG A 124 -14.49 -11.66 5.15
CA ARG A 124 -13.34 -12.58 5.05
C ARG A 124 -12.64 -12.80 6.38
N PHE A 125 -12.51 -11.73 7.19
CA PHE A 125 -11.79 -11.75 8.44
C PHE A 125 -12.71 -11.29 9.59
N ARG A 126 -12.51 -11.90 10.76
CA ARG A 126 -13.23 -11.55 12.00
C ARG A 126 -12.33 -10.67 12.88
N PRO A 127 -12.88 -9.66 13.56
CA PRO A 127 -12.09 -8.77 14.41
C PRO A 127 -11.61 -9.40 15.72
N ASP A 128 -12.12 -10.57 16.08
CA ASP A 128 -11.95 -11.24 17.38
C ASP A 128 -10.83 -12.29 17.43
N ARG A 129 -10.12 -12.52 16.34
CA ARG A 129 -9.03 -13.52 16.28
C ARG A 129 -7.75 -12.99 15.66
N ASP A 130 -6.65 -13.68 15.96
CA ASP A 130 -5.37 -13.51 15.27
C ASP A 130 -5.37 -14.28 13.94
N TYR A 131 -4.67 -13.71 12.98
CA TYR A 131 -4.40 -14.30 11.67
C TYR A 131 -2.89 -14.35 11.45
N ASP A 132 -2.48 -15.31 10.66
CA ASP A 132 -1.10 -15.46 10.20
C ASP A 132 -1.01 -15.37 8.66
N LYS A 133 0.20 -15.49 8.15
CA LYS A 133 0.47 -15.52 6.70
C LYS A 133 -0.37 -16.57 5.97
N LYS A 134 -0.54 -17.75 6.56
CA LYS A 134 -1.28 -18.85 5.92
C LYS A 134 -2.74 -18.48 5.72
N ASP A 135 -3.38 -17.90 6.73
CA ASP A 135 -4.75 -17.41 6.63
C ASP A 135 -4.88 -16.38 5.49
N ILE A 136 -3.94 -15.42 5.40
CA ILE A 136 -3.94 -14.36 4.38
C ILE A 136 -3.80 -14.95 2.97
N VAL A 137 -2.85 -15.88 2.79
CA VAL A 137 -2.63 -16.57 1.49
C VAL A 137 -3.84 -17.40 1.09
N GLU A 138 -4.45 -18.13 2.05
CA GLU A 138 -5.62 -18.96 1.78
C GLU A 138 -6.84 -18.14 1.38
N GLU A 139 -7.06 -16.98 2.01
CA GLU A 139 -8.11 -16.04 1.66
C GLU A 139 -7.79 -15.22 0.40
N GLY A 140 -6.55 -15.26 -0.09
CA GLY A 140 -6.12 -14.48 -1.25
C GLY A 140 -6.28 -12.98 -1.00
N TYR A 141 -6.03 -12.56 0.25
CA TYR A 141 -6.11 -11.16 0.63
C TYR A 141 -4.80 -10.47 0.29
N LEU A 142 -4.86 -9.54 -0.62
CA LEU A 142 -3.76 -8.66 -0.98
C LEU A 142 -4.19 -7.22 -0.76
N ARG A 143 -3.35 -6.44 -0.10
CA ARG A 143 -3.59 -5.03 0.12
C ARG A 143 -2.63 -4.20 -0.70
N GLY A 144 -3.17 -3.21 -1.39
CA GLY A 144 -2.41 -2.29 -2.22
C GLY A 144 -1.95 -1.02 -1.51
N SER A 145 -2.19 -0.88 -0.20
CA SER A 145 -1.82 0.32 0.55
C SER A 145 -1.40 0.00 1.97
N VAL A 146 -0.42 0.71 2.50
CA VAL A 146 -0.01 0.71 3.92
C VAL A 146 -0.86 1.64 4.77
N CYS A 147 -1.59 2.57 4.14
CA CYS A 147 -2.52 3.45 4.82
C CYS A 147 -3.64 2.64 5.47
N GLY A 148 -4.14 3.09 6.62
CA GLY A 148 -5.10 2.32 7.40
C GLY A 148 -4.51 1.06 8.04
N CYS A 149 -3.21 1.06 8.34
CA CYS A 149 -2.54 0.02 9.10
C CYS A 149 -1.70 0.60 10.24
N LEU A 150 -1.58 -0.17 11.32
CA LEU A 150 -0.52 0.02 12.31
C LEU A 150 0.47 -1.12 12.20
N PHE A 151 1.75 -0.78 12.08
CA PHE A 151 2.87 -1.71 12.01
C PHE A 151 3.69 -1.63 13.29
N LYS A 152 3.81 -2.73 14.02
CA LYS A 152 4.62 -2.76 15.24
C LYS A 152 6.10 -2.55 14.91
N ARG A 153 6.70 -1.50 15.49
CA ARG A 153 8.07 -1.09 15.19
C ARG A 153 9.08 -2.22 15.36
N ASP A 154 9.02 -2.93 16.48
CA ASP A 154 9.96 -4.02 16.76
C ASP A 154 9.80 -5.20 15.79
N TYR A 155 8.57 -5.47 15.32
CA TYR A 155 8.33 -6.48 14.30
C TYR A 155 8.99 -6.07 12.96
N ILE A 156 8.74 -4.84 12.50
CA ILE A 156 9.34 -4.31 11.27
C ILE A 156 10.87 -4.34 11.33
N ARG A 157 11.45 -3.96 12.47
CA ARG A 157 12.91 -3.99 12.68
C ARG A 157 13.47 -5.41 12.68
N ARG A 158 12.83 -6.36 13.37
CA ARG A 158 13.27 -7.77 13.38
C ARG A 158 13.23 -8.41 12.00
N GLN A 159 12.25 -8.03 11.17
CA GLN A 159 12.12 -8.51 9.80
C GLN A 159 12.97 -7.73 8.81
N ALA A 160 13.71 -6.70 9.24
CA ALA A 160 14.50 -5.79 8.43
C ALA A 160 13.71 -5.19 7.24
N LEU A 161 12.41 -4.94 7.45
CA LEU A 161 11.52 -4.46 6.39
C LEU A 161 11.77 -2.99 6.08
N ARG A 162 11.83 -2.68 4.79
CA ARG A 162 11.97 -1.33 4.23
C ARG A 162 11.08 -1.19 3.01
N PHE A 163 10.63 0.04 2.76
CA PHE A 163 10.05 0.36 1.47
C PHE A 163 11.10 0.25 0.36
N PRO A 164 10.74 -0.28 -0.80
CA PRO A 164 11.69 -0.45 -1.91
C PRO A 164 12.00 0.90 -2.55
N GLU A 165 13.19 1.42 -2.32
CA GLU A 165 13.65 2.65 -2.96
C GLU A 165 13.80 2.46 -4.47
N GLY A 166 13.55 3.54 -5.24
CA GLY A 166 13.53 3.49 -6.70
C GLY A 166 12.26 2.88 -7.30
N ILE A 167 11.34 2.38 -6.49
CA ILE A 167 10.01 1.95 -6.90
C ILE A 167 9.01 3.05 -6.53
N SER A 168 8.36 3.63 -7.52
CA SER A 168 7.43 4.74 -7.35
C SER A 168 5.97 4.37 -7.60
N MET A 169 5.67 3.05 -7.66
CA MET A 169 4.32 2.52 -7.80
C MET A 169 4.24 1.10 -7.26
N ALA A 170 3.19 0.80 -6.50
CA ALA A 170 2.97 -0.46 -5.79
C ALA A 170 4.06 -0.79 -4.73
N GLU A 171 4.86 0.20 -4.32
CA GLU A 171 5.80 0.10 -3.20
C GLU A 171 5.07 -0.28 -1.90
N ASP A 172 3.87 0.24 -1.70
CA ASP A 172 2.96 -0.07 -0.60
C ASP A 172 2.51 -1.53 -0.61
N THR A 173 2.14 -2.02 -1.80
CA THR A 173 1.78 -3.43 -2.01
C THR A 173 2.94 -4.34 -1.64
N LEU A 174 4.15 -3.98 -2.06
CA LEU A 174 5.34 -4.77 -1.75
C LEU A 174 5.64 -4.77 -0.25
N PHE A 175 5.65 -3.60 0.39
CA PHE A 175 5.95 -3.46 1.81
C PHE A 175 4.91 -4.18 2.67
N PHE A 176 3.61 -3.97 2.42
CA PHE A 176 2.55 -4.63 3.17
C PHE A 176 2.65 -6.16 3.08
N ASN A 177 2.79 -6.69 1.87
CA ASN A 177 2.84 -8.14 1.68
C ASN A 177 4.18 -8.75 2.14
N ALA A 178 5.28 -7.99 2.16
CA ALA A 178 6.50 -8.40 2.83
C ALA A 178 6.31 -8.50 4.35
N ALA A 179 5.58 -7.55 4.96
CA ALA A 179 5.22 -7.63 6.37
C ALA A 179 4.31 -8.85 6.68
N VAL A 180 3.37 -9.17 5.80
CA VAL A 180 2.54 -10.38 5.92
C VAL A 180 3.35 -11.66 5.77
N ALA A 181 4.39 -11.67 4.92
CA ALA A 181 5.23 -12.85 4.68
C ALA A 181 6.02 -13.32 5.91
N GLY A 182 6.25 -12.44 6.88
CA GLY A 182 6.87 -12.77 8.15
C GLY A 182 5.97 -13.58 9.10
N GLU A 183 6.49 -13.94 10.25
CA GLU A 183 5.77 -14.71 11.30
C GLU A 183 5.09 -13.78 12.31
N GLY A 184 4.36 -12.78 11.82
CA GLY A 184 3.65 -11.80 12.64
C GLY A 184 2.19 -12.18 12.89
N ARG A 185 1.67 -11.70 14.04
CA ARG A 185 0.23 -11.76 14.33
C ARG A 185 -0.48 -10.60 13.67
N ILE A 186 -1.49 -10.92 12.85
CA ILE A 186 -2.26 -9.94 12.09
C ILE A 186 -3.65 -9.87 12.67
N ARG A 187 -4.14 -8.66 12.92
CA ARG A 187 -5.51 -8.41 13.35
C ARG A 187 -6.22 -7.46 12.42
N PHE A 188 -7.52 -7.66 12.31
CA PHE A 188 -8.43 -6.79 11.60
C PHE A 188 -9.39 -6.15 12.60
N ARG A 189 -9.63 -4.84 12.48
CA ARG A 189 -10.59 -4.16 13.34
C ARG A 189 -11.41 -3.16 12.54
N ASP A 190 -12.71 -3.15 12.79
CA ASP A 190 -13.65 -2.21 12.18
C ASP A 190 -13.58 -0.84 12.86
N ILE A 191 -12.48 -0.13 12.65
CA ILE A 191 -12.31 1.27 13.05
C ILE A 191 -12.20 2.07 11.76
N ARG A 192 -13.02 3.12 11.62
CA ARG A 192 -12.87 4.12 10.56
C ARG A 192 -11.58 4.88 10.82
N PHE A 193 -10.52 4.50 10.13
CA PHE A 193 -9.19 5.02 10.44
C PHE A 193 -8.72 6.04 9.43
N TYR A 194 -8.74 5.70 8.15
CA TYR A 194 -8.10 6.48 7.10
C TYR A 194 -9.12 7.01 6.10
N HIS A 195 -9.02 8.28 5.77
CA HIS A 195 -9.89 8.98 4.82
C HIS A 195 -9.10 9.45 3.60
N VAL A 196 -9.32 8.80 2.48
CA VAL A 196 -8.76 9.19 1.17
C VAL A 196 -9.54 10.39 0.64
N ILE A 197 -8.87 11.51 0.45
CA ILE A 197 -9.46 12.74 -0.12
C ILE A 197 -9.28 12.71 -1.64
N GLU A 198 -10.38 12.54 -2.36
CA GLU A 198 -10.30 12.49 -3.81
C GLU A 198 -10.02 13.86 -4.44
N ARG A 199 -9.02 13.92 -5.32
CA ARG A 199 -8.61 15.13 -6.02
C ARG A 199 -8.49 14.91 -7.52
N PRO A 200 -8.84 15.92 -8.34
CA PRO A 200 -8.50 15.93 -9.75
C PRO A 200 -6.98 15.90 -9.92
N GLY A 201 -6.45 15.04 -10.80
CA GLY A 201 -5.00 15.00 -11.09
C GLY A 201 -4.15 14.11 -10.18
N SER A 202 -4.74 13.28 -9.33
CA SER A 202 -4.01 12.27 -8.55
C SER A 202 -3.10 11.42 -9.45
N ALA A 203 -1.86 11.20 -9.01
CA ALA A 203 -0.81 10.48 -9.75
C ALA A 203 -1.21 9.04 -10.15
N SER A 204 -2.14 8.43 -9.41
CA SER A 204 -2.67 7.10 -9.69
C SER A 204 -3.59 7.01 -10.91
N ARG A 205 -3.94 8.14 -11.54
CA ARG A 205 -4.89 8.22 -12.67
C ARG A 205 -4.27 8.52 -14.04
N SER A 206 -2.95 8.67 -14.13
CA SER A 206 -2.25 8.86 -15.41
C SER A 206 -1.73 7.53 -15.93
N TYR A 207 -2.39 6.96 -16.94
CA TYR A 207 -2.07 5.64 -17.52
C TYR A 207 -1.22 5.78 -18.80
N ASP A 208 -0.13 6.53 -18.71
CA ASP A 208 0.87 6.65 -19.78
C ASP A 208 1.84 5.44 -19.80
N GLU A 209 2.74 5.40 -20.77
CA GLU A 209 3.74 4.32 -20.85
C GLU A 209 4.65 4.28 -19.61
N ALA A 210 4.96 5.43 -19.03
CA ALA A 210 5.76 5.51 -17.82
C ALA A 210 5.04 4.87 -16.61
N PHE A 211 3.71 5.01 -16.52
CA PHE A 211 2.89 4.31 -15.53
C PHE A 211 3.11 2.78 -15.60
N PHE A 212 3.01 2.20 -16.80
CA PHE A 212 3.18 0.76 -16.97
C PHE A 212 4.58 0.28 -16.63
N ARG A 213 5.61 1.07 -16.98
CA ARG A 213 7.01 0.76 -16.62
C ARG A 213 7.23 0.84 -15.11
N ARG A 214 6.66 1.84 -14.44
CA ARG A 214 6.73 1.94 -12.96
C ARG A 214 6.04 0.77 -12.27
N LEU A 215 4.84 0.39 -12.73
CA LEU A 215 4.10 -0.74 -12.16
C LEU A 215 4.82 -2.08 -12.40
N SER A 216 5.47 -2.26 -13.56
CA SER A 216 6.24 -3.47 -13.84
C SER A 216 7.51 -3.57 -12.98
N ALA A 217 8.12 -2.47 -12.57
CA ALA A 217 9.28 -2.51 -11.68
C ALA A 217 8.95 -3.22 -10.35
N ALA A 218 7.76 -3.01 -9.79
CA ALA A 218 7.30 -3.72 -8.61
C ALA A 218 7.12 -5.23 -8.85
N LEU A 219 6.69 -5.64 -10.06
CA LEU A 219 6.57 -7.06 -10.45
C LEU A 219 7.91 -7.79 -10.34
N PHE A 220 9.00 -7.14 -10.79
CA PHE A 220 10.35 -7.73 -10.74
C PHE A 220 10.98 -7.63 -9.34
N ARG A 221 10.60 -6.63 -8.55
CA ARG A 221 11.09 -6.46 -7.17
C ARG A 221 10.44 -7.43 -6.17
N ALA A 222 9.22 -7.89 -6.44
CA ALA A 222 8.45 -8.73 -5.52
C ALA A 222 9.20 -9.97 -4.99
N PRO A 223 9.94 -10.76 -5.81
CA PRO A 223 10.64 -11.94 -5.33
C PRO A 223 11.76 -11.66 -4.32
N GLU A 224 12.36 -10.47 -4.38
CA GLU A 224 13.41 -10.06 -3.43
C GLU A 224 12.84 -9.65 -2.09
N MET A 225 11.61 -9.15 -2.06
CA MET A 225 10.97 -8.63 -0.86
C MET A 225 10.05 -9.64 -0.17
N ILE A 226 9.45 -10.56 -0.92
CA ILE A 226 8.43 -11.49 -0.43
C ILE A 226 8.96 -12.91 -0.56
N PRO A 227 9.59 -13.48 0.49
CA PRO A 227 10.23 -14.79 0.42
C PRO A 227 9.24 -15.96 0.34
N ASP A 228 7.96 -15.74 0.72
CA ASP A 228 6.93 -16.77 0.57
C ASP A 228 6.48 -16.88 -0.88
N GLU A 229 6.74 -18.03 -1.52
CA GLU A 229 6.50 -18.25 -2.93
C GLU A 229 5.02 -18.08 -3.32
N ALA A 230 4.09 -18.56 -2.48
CA ALA A 230 2.66 -18.49 -2.77
C ALA A 230 2.15 -17.05 -2.68
N LEU A 231 2.54 -16.31 -1.65
CA LEU A 231 2.18 -14.89 -1.49
C LEU A 231 2.83 -14.03 -2.58
N CYS A 232 4.12 -14.23 -2.85
CA CYS A 232 4.82 -13.55 -3.94
C CYS A 232 4.12 -13.76 -5.28
N THR A 233 3.71 -15.01 -5.58
CA THR A 233 2.98 -15.32 -6.81
C THR A 233 1.63 -14.62 -6.86
N GLN A 234 0.90 -14.54 -5.76
CA GLN A 234 -0.38 -13.81 -5.70
C GLN A 234 -0.17 -12.30 -5.94
N VAL A 235 0.85 -11.70 -5.31
CA VAL A 235 1.20 -10.29 -5.51
C VAL A 235 1.56 -10.02 -6.97
N ARG A 236 2.43 -10.84 -7.56
CA ARG A 236 2.83 -10.71 -8.97
C ARG A 236 1.63 -10.87 -9.92
N LEU A 237 0.75 -11.83 -9.66
CA LEU A 237 -0.49 -11.99 -10.43
C LEU A 237 -1.38 -10.75 -10.32
N SER A 238 -1.53 -10.16 -9.13
CA SER A 238 -2.31 -8.94 -8.91
C SER A 238 -1.75 -7.78 -9.74
N ILE A 239 -0.44 -7.57 -9.75
CA ILE A 239 0.24 -6.56 -10.56
C ILE A 239 0.00 -6.80 -12.06
N ILE A 240 0.14 -8.05 -12.53
CA ILE A 240 -0.11 -8.41 -13.94
C ILE A 240 -1.57 -8.15 -14.34
N LEU A 241 -2.52 -8.45 -13.45
CA LEU A 241 -3.94 -8.17 -13.70
C LEU A 241 -4.22 -6.68 -13.74
N SER A 242 -3.56 -5.88 -12.89
CA SER A 242 -3.63 -4.43 -12.93
C SER A 242 -3.08 -3.87 -14.24
N ILE A 243 -1.89 -4.29 -14.66
CA ILE A 243 -1.32 -3.94 -15.97
C ILE A 243 -2.31 -4.27 -17.09
N THR A 244 -2.87 -5.49 -17.09
CA THR A 244 -3.81 -5.94 -18.11
C THR A 244 -5.08 -5.10 -18.14
N SER A 245 -5.63 -4.78 -16.96
CA SER A 245 -6.84 -3.98 -16.82
C SER A 245 -6.67 -2.57 -17.37
N HIS A 246 -5.59 -1.90 -16.98
CA HIS A 246 -5.30 -0.53 -17.44
C HIS A 246 -4.90 -0.47 -18.93
N ALA A 247 -4.18 -1.51 -19.43
CA ALA A 247 -3.89 -1.60 -20.87
C ALA A 247 -5.18 -1.72 -21.70
N LEU A 248 -6.18 -2.48 -21.21
CA LEU A 248 -7.50 -2.57 -21.83
C LEU A 248 -8.24 -1.22 -21.83
N GLU A 249 -8.20 -0.47 -20.73
CA GLU A 249 -8.79 0.86 -20.63
C GLU A 249 -8.18 1.84 -21.63
N GLN A 250 -6.89 1.70 -21.91
CA GLN A 250 -6.15 2.50 -22.89
C GLN A 250 -6.19 1.93 -24.30
N HIS A 251 -7.06 0.94 -24.58
CA HIS A 251 -7.17 0.26 -25.89
C HIS A 251 -5.84 -0.27 -26.44
N ARG A 252 -4.90 -0.65 -25.54
CA ARG A 252 -3.59 -1.24 -25.91
C ARG A 252 -3.73 -2.73 -26.23
N SER A 253 -2.86 -3.25 -27.10
CA SER A 253 -2.85 -4.67 -27.45
C SER A 253 -2.12 -5.51 -26.37
N PRO A 254 -2.38 -6.85 -26.32
CA PRO A 254 -1.59 -7.75 -25.47
C PRO A 254 -0.09 -7.73 -25.78
N GLY A 255 0.28 -7.57 -27.06
CA GLY A 255 1.68 -7.46 -27.49
C GLY A 255 2.35 -6.22 -26.94
N TRP A 256 1.68 -5.08 -27.06
CA TRP A 256 2.15 -3.82 -26.48
C TRP A 256 2.38 -3.93 -24.96
N ALA A 257 1.43 -4.51 -24.22
CA ALA A 257 1.55 -4.67 -22.77
C ALA A 257 2.77 -5.53 -22.39
N ARG A 258 3.00 -6.65 -23.11
CA ARG A 258 4.15 -7.53 -22.87
C ARG A 258 5.49 -6.83 -23.14
N GLU A 259 5.60 -6.14 -24.26
CA GLU A 259 6.80 -5.42 -24.67
C GLU A 259 7.11 -4.27 -23.70
N THR A 260 6.11 -3.43 -23.38
CA THR A 260 6.29 -2.25 -22.53
C THR A 260 6.67 -2.61 -21.10
N THR A 261 6.15 -3.73 -20.58
CA THR A 261 6.32 -4.11 -19.16
C THR A 261 7.31 -5.27 -18.94
N GLY A 262 7.84 -5.86 -20.02
CA GLY A 262 8.75 -7.00 -19.91
C GLY A 262 8.10 -8.26 -19.30
N LEU A 263 6.78 -8.43 -19.42
CA LEU A 263 6.04 -9.56 -18.81
C LEU A 263 6.60 -10.93 -19.17
N ASP A 264 7.20 -11.09 -20.34
CA ASP A 264 7.80 -12.37 -20.75
C ASP A 264 8.96 -12.82 -19.86
N GLN A 265 9.68 -11.86 -19.26
CA GLN A 265 10.75 -12.15 -18.30
C GLN A 265 10.21 -12.52 -16.92
N ALA A 266 8.98 -12.12 -16.61
CA ALA A 266 8.31 -12.42 -15.36
C ALA A 266 7.63 -13.78 -15.34
N LEU A 267 7.46 -14.43 -16.49
CA LEU A 267 6.75 -15.70 -16.66
C LEU A 267 7.72 -16.87 -16.86
N PRO A 268 7.35 -18.10 -16.52
CA PRO A 268 6.08 -18.48 -15.86
C PRO A 268 6.07 -18.17 -14.36
N LEU A 269 4.88 -17.96 -13.79
CA LEU A 269 4.70 -17.88 -12.35
C LEU A 269 4.53 -19.28 -11.73
N PRO A 270 5.07 -19.56 -10.53
CA PRO A 270 4.85 -20.82 -9.84
C PRO A 270 3.37 -21.01 -9.45
N VAL A 271 2.92 -22.26 -9.43
CA VAL A 271 1.52 -22.63 -9.10
C VAL A 271 1.42 -23.30 -7.73
N ARG A 272 2.57 -23.69 -7.17
CA ARG A 272 2.66 -24.42 -5.89
C ARG A 272 2.14 -23.53 -4.75
N GLY A 273 1.43 -24.13 -3.80
CA GLY A 273 0.93 -23.43 -2.61
C GLY A 273 -0.32 -22.57 -2.83
N LEU A 274 -0.74 -22.29 -4.06
CA LEU A 274 -1.92 -21.48 -4.34
C LEU A 274 -3.21 -22.27 -4.09
N LYS A 275 -4.09 -21.73 -3.24
CA LYS A 275 -5.50 -22.13 -3.17
C LYS A 275 -6.36 -21.28 -4.10
N LYS A 276 -6.27 -19.94 -4.00
CA LYS A 276 -6.92 -18.97 -4.88
C LYS A 276 -5.97 -18.53 -6.00
N GLY A 277 -6.50 -18.19 -7.16
CA GLY A 277 -5.71 -17.71 -8.30
C GLY A 277 -5.01 -18.80 -9.13
N ARG A 278 -4.98 -20.08 -8.70
CA ARG A 278 -4.30 -21.18 -9.40
C ARG A 278 -4.69 -21.31 -10.87
N THR A 279 -5.97 -21.22 -11.18
CA THR A 279 -6.47 -21.31 -12.56
C THR A 279 -5.98 -20.13 -13.39
N MET A 280 -5.99 -18.93 -12.81
CA MET A 280 -5.53 -17.70 -13.47
C MET A 280 -4.03 -17.76 -13.77
N VAL A 281 -3.22 -18.25 -12.83
CA VAL A 281 -1.77 -18.44 -13.05
C VAL A 281 -1.51 -19.48 -14.14
N ARG A 282 -2.26 -20.58 -14.17
CA ARG A 282 -2.14 -21.58 -15.25
C ARG A 282 -2.50 -21.00 -16.62
N LEU A 283 -3.56 -20.20 -16.70
CA LEU A 283 -3.95 -19.52 -17.94
C LEU A 283 -2.90 -18.50 -18.36
N LEU A 284 -2.38 -17.71 -17.42
CA LEU A 284 -1.32 -16.75 -17.69
C LEU A 284 -0.06 -17.44 -18.22
N ASN A 285 0.37 -18.53 -17.56
CA ASN A 285 1.56 -19.29 -17.98
C ASN A 285 1.38 -19.97 -19.34
N ALA A 286 0.12 -20.36 -19.69
CA ALA A 286 -0.18 -20.94 -20.98
C ALA A 286 -0.25 -19.90 -22.09
N SER A 287 -0.88 -18.75 -21.82
CA SER A 287 -1.03 -17.68 -22.81
C SER A 287 -1.52 -16.38 -22.20
N TYR A 288 -0.64 -15.37 -22.14
CA TYR A 288 -1.04 -14.01 -21.74
C TYR A 288 -2.13 -13.42 -22.66
N PRO A 289 -2.10 -13.58 -24.00
CA PRO A 289 -3.20 -13.14 -24.86
C PRO A 289 -4.57 -13.76 -24.52
N LEU A 290 -4.59 -15.01 -24.05
CA LEU A 290 -5.83 -15.64 -23.59
C LEU A 290 -6.33 -15.01 -22.30
N LEU A 291 -5.45 -14.80 -21.31
CA LEU A 291 -5.78 -14.08 -20.07
C LEU A 291 -6.32 -12.67 -20.40
N TYR A 292 -5.66 -11.95 -21.29
CA TYR A 292 -6.07 -10.61 -21.73
C TYR A 292 -7.51 -10.62 -22.27
N ARG A 293 -7.86 -11.56 -23.13
CA ARG A 293 -9.24 -11.73 -23.65
C ARG A 293 -10.26 -12.04 -22.56
N LEU A 294 -9.91 -12.87 -21.58
CA LEU A 294 -10.80 -13.20 -20.46
C LEU A 294 -11.06 -12.00 -19.57
N VAL A 295 -10.04 -11.19 -19.26
CA VAL A 295 -10.21 -9.94 -18.49
C VAL A 295 -11.08 -8.95 -19.28
N GLN A 296 -10.89 -8.84 -20.59
CA GLN A 296 -11.72 -8.01 -21.47
C GLN A 296 -13.19 -8.45 -21.45
N LEU A 297 -13.48 -9.75 -21.58
CA LEU A 297 -14.84 -10.28 -21.52
C LEU A 297 -15.51 -10.00 -20.18
N LYS A 298 -14.78 -10.18 -19.06
CA LYS A 298 -15.31 -9.87 -17.73
C LYS A 298 -15.68 -8.39 -17.61
N LYS A 299 -14.83 -7.46 -18.06
CA LYS A 299 -15.14 -6.01 -18.06
C LYS A 299 -16.39 -5.70 -18.87
N THR A 300 -16.52 -6.27 -20.08
CA THR A 300 -17.68 -6.04 -20.95
C THR A 300 -18.99 -6.54 -20.32
N LEU A 301 -18.95 -7.62 -19.55
CA LEU A 301 -20.12 -8.15 -18.84
C LEU A 301 -20.51 -7.30 -17.63
N THR A 302 -19.54 -6.77 -16.90
CA THR A 302 -19.80 -5.91 -15.71
C THR A 302 -20.26 -4.49 -16.07
N THR A 303 -19.97 -4.00 -17.29
CA THR A 303 -20.44 -2.67 -17.76
C THR A 303 -21.83 -2.69 -18.41
N ARG A 304 -22.42 -3.88 -18.60
CA ARG A 304 -23.76 -4.07 -19.20
C ARG A 304 -24.85 -4.44 -18.18
N GLY A 305 -24.54 -4.59 -16.92
CA GLY A 305 -25.44 -4.82 -15.80
C GLY A 305 -25.45 -3.62 -14.83
#